data_8cdd153b9a82f5ff1e287116ba2ccada
#
_entry.id   8cdd153b9a82f5ff1e287116ba2ccada
#
_cell.length_a   1.000
_cell.length_b   1.000
_cell.length_c   1.000
_cell.angle_alpha   90.00
_cell.angle_beta   90.00
_cell.angle_gamma   90.00
#
_symmetry.space_group_name_H-M   'P 1'
#
loop_
_entity.id
_entity.type
_entity.pdbx_description
1 polymer ?
#
loop_
_entity_poly.entity_id
_entity_poly.type
_entity_poly.pdbx_seq_one_letter_code
_entity_poly.pdbx_strand_id
1 'polypeptide(L)'
;MIQLKNISFSYTQADKPSLSHINLTIREGECVLLCGKSGCGKTTMTRLLNGMVPDFYDGTLDGQVQIKGLDPTNCSMYELSKVVGTVFQNPRTQFYTVNTTSEIAFGCENHGLPPEEIQKRVMKAASDLHIETLLDRNIFELSGGEKQKIAFASIYALNPEIYVLDEPSSNLDCFAVRELQSILELLKRQGKTIVLAEHRTWYLDHLVDRAILLEEGEIVQEYSMQELADFPIQKRMETGIRPVHLEEFTLPQR
;
A
#
# COMPACT_ATOMS: atom_id res chain seq x y z
N MET A 1 -2.95 -1.40 15.45
CA MET A 1 -4.28 -1.98 15.14
C MET A 1 -5.11 -0.96 14.37
N ILE A 2 -5.80 -1.41 13.30
CA ILE A 2 -6.77 -0.62 12.52
C ILE A 2 -8.16 -1.19 12.78
N GLN A 3 -9.16 -0.35 13.01
CA GLN A 3 -10.55 -0.74 13.20
C GLN A 3 -11.47 0.11 12.35
N LEU A 4 -12.26 -0.53 11.51
CA LEU A 4 -13.34 0.06 10.72
C LEU A 4 -14.67 -0.52 11.21
N LYS A 5 -15.63 0.33 11.56
CA LYS A 5 -16.94 -0.08 12.07
C LYS A 5 -18.03 0.57 11.25
N ASN A 6 -18.76 -0.25 10.49
CA ASN A 6 -19.88 0.14 9.64
C ASN A 6 -19.54 1.33 8.71
N ILE A 7 -18.38 1.28 8.07
CA ILE A 7 -17.91 2.35 7.20
C ILE A 7 -18.67 2.32 5.87
N SER A 8 -19.26 3.46 5.53
CA SER A 8 -19.79 3.74 4.19
C SER A 8 -19.22 5.05 3.69
N PHE A 9 -18.79 5.08 2.43
CA PHE A 9 -18.21 6.29 1.82
C PHE A 9 -18.71 6.47 0.38
N SER A 10 -19.17 7.69 0.07
CA SER A 10 -19.57 8.11 -1.27
C SER A 10 -18.82 9.38 -1.67
N TYR A 11 -18.16 9.38 -2.84
CA TYR A 11 -17.63 10.62 -3.41
C TYR A 11 -18.76 11.57 -3.80
N THR A 12 -18.55 12.87 -3.68
CA THR A 12 -19.57 13.92 -3.93
C THR A 12 -20.21 13.84 -5.32
N GLN A 13 -19.48 13.32 -6.32
CA GLN A 13 -19.95 13.21 -7.72
C GLN A 13 -20.36 11.78 -8.10
N ALA A 14 -20.40 10.85 -7.16
CA ALA A 14 -20.71 9.45 -7.45
C ALA A 14 -22.19 9.15 -7.17
N ASP A 15 -22.83 8.43 -8.09
CA ASP A 15 -24.22 7.98 -7.93
C ASP A 15 -24.37 6.80 -6.93
N LYS A 16 -23.27 6.11 -6.66
CA LYS A 16 -23.23 4.95 -5.76
C LYS A 16 -22.11 5.08 -4.72
N PRO A 17 -22.30 4.51 -3.53
CA PRO A 17 -21.25 4.45 -2.54
C PRO A 17 -20.06 3.62 -3.06
N SER A 18 -18.84 4.09 -2.77
CA SER A 18 -17.60 3.39 -3.08
C SER A 18 -17.19 2.40 -2.02
N LEU A 19 -17.68 2.59 -0.79
CA LEU A 19 -17.59 1.64 0.32
C LEU A 19 -18.96 1.57 0.99
N SER A 20 -19.41 0.37 1.36
CA SER A 20 -20.70 0.12 1.99
C SER A 20 -20.55 -0.84 3.16
N HIS A 21 -20.96 -0.39 4.36
CA HIS A 21 -21.03 -1.20 5.58
C HIS A 21 -19.77 -1.99 5.91
N ILE A 22 -18.58 -1.45 5.60
CA ILE A 22 -17.30 -2.10 5.86
C ILE A 22 -17.08 -2.27 7.36
N ASN A 23 -16.89 -3.51 7.78
CA ASN A 23 -16.44 -3.87 9.12
C ASN A 23 -15.13 -4.66 8.99
N LEU A 24 -14.02 -4.08 9.50
CA LEU A 24 -12.70 -4.67 9.34
C LEU A 24 -11.83 -4.35 10.55
N THR A 25 -11.13 -5.36 11.06
CA THR A 25 -10.07 -5.17 12.04
C THR A 25 -8.77 -5.73 11.49
N ILE A 26 -7.70 -4.93 11.46
CA ILE A 26 -6.35 -5.36 11.09
C ILE A 26 -5.47 -5.26 12.34
N ARG A 27 -4.82 -6.37 12.67
CA ARG A 27 -3.95 -6.47 13.85
C ARG A 27 -2.59 -5.82 13.57
N GLU A 28 -1.88 -5.50 14.63
CA GLU A 28 -0.49 -5.03 14.51
C GLU A 28 0.40 -6.15 13.95
N GLY A 29 1.29 -5.78 13.02
CA GLY A 29 2.18 -6.72 12.32
C GLY A 29 1.51 -7.57 11.25
N GLU A 30 0.20 -7.42 11.04
CA GLU A 30 -0.54 -8.17 10.03
C GLU A 30 -0.30 -7.60 8.63
N CYS A 31 -0.12 -8.49 7.65
CA CYS A 31 -0.06 -8.16 6.22
C CYS A 31 -1.38 -8.58 5.56
N VAL A 32 -2.16 -7.60 5.10
CA VAL A 32 -3.51 -7.81 4.54
C VAL A 32 -3.51 -7.41 3.07
N LEU A 33 -4.02 -8.29 2.22
CA LEU A 33 -4.27 -8.02 0.81
C LEU A 33 -5.74 -7.61 0.60
N LEU A 34 -5.96 -6.45 0.00
CA LEU A 34 -7.25 -6.06 -0.56
C LEU A 34 -7.30 -6.50 -2.02
N CYS A 35 -8.20 -7.40 -2.37
CA CYS A 35 -8.35 -7.94 -3.71
C CYS A 35 -9.77 -7.76 -4.24
N GLY A 36 -9.97 -7.96 -5.55
CA GLY A 36 -11.24 -7.77 -6.25
C GLY A 36 -11.06 -7.03 -7.56
N LYS A 37 -12.14 -6.89 -8.32
CA LYS A 37 -12.13 -6.21 -9.63
C LYS A 37 -11.72 -4.75 -9.55
N SER A 38 -11.32 -4.17 -10.69
CA SER A 38 -11.15 -2.73 -10.78
C SER A 38 -12.45 -2.01 -10.41
N GLY A 39 -12.34 -0.93 -9.62
CA GLY A 39 -13.50 -0.16 -9.18
C GLY A 39 -14.29 -0.76 -8.00
N CYS A 40 -13.88 -1.89 -7.41
CA CYS A 40 -14.61 -2.50 -6.28
C CYS A 40 -14.40 -1.80 -4.92
N GLY A 41 -13.61 -0.71 -4.84
CA GLY A 41 -13.41 0.06 -3.61
C GLY A 41 -12.01 -0.03 -2.99
N LYS A 42 -11.05 -0.79 -3.54
CA LYS A 42 -9.68 -0.97 -2.98
C LYS A 42 -8.94 0.36 -2.76
N THR A 43 -8.85 1.18 -3.79
CA THR A 43 -8.22 2.51 -3.70
C THR A 43 -8.96 3.45 -2.74
N THR A 44 -10.28 3.35 -2.65
CA THR A 44 -11.05 4.11 -1.66
C THR A 44 -10.72 3.65 -0.24
N MET A 45 -10.55 2.34 -0.04
CA MET A 45 -10.11 1.78 1.25
C MET A 45 -8.70 2.28 1.61
N THR A 46 -7.75 2.27 0.67
CA THR A 46 -6.40 2.81 0.94
C THR A 46 -6.43 4.31 1.25
N ARG A 47 -7.27 5.09 0.55
CA ARG A 47 -7.49 6.52 0.82
C ARG A 47 -8.14 6.80 2.17
N LEU A 48 -8.99 5.91 2.65
CA LEU A 48 -9.55 5.99 3.99
C LEU A 48 -8.47 5.78 5.05
N LEU A 49 -7.61 4.76 4.85
CA LEU A 49 -6.57 4.40 5.81
C LEU A 49 -5.45 5.44 5.90
N ASN A 50 -5.21 6.22 4.86
CA ASN A 50 -4.21 7.29 4.86
C ASN A 50 -4.80 8.69 5.09
N GLY A 51 -6.11 8.79 5.38
CA GLY A 51 -6.79 10.03 5.69
C GLY A 51 -7.07 10.95 4.49
N MET A 52 -6.90 10.47 3.24
CA MET A 52 -7.19 11.27 2.05
C MET A 52 -8.69 11.41 1.78
N VAL A 53 -9.52 10.55 2.34
CA VAL A 53 -10.97 10.73 2.38
C VAL A 53 -11.40 10.93 3.83
N PRO A 54 -12.38 11.79 4.10
CA PRO A 54 -13.19 12.56 3.14
C PRO A 54 -12.57 13.90 2.68
N ASP A 55 -11.50 14.40 3.33
CA ASP A 55 -11.08 15.80 3.23
C ASP A 55 -10.39 16.17 1.91
N PHE A 56 -9.45 15.32 1.43
CA PHE A 56 -8.74 15.60 0.17
C PHE A 56 -9.57 15.18 -1.06
N TYR A 57 -10.26 14.06 -0.95
CA TYR A 57 -11.25 13.62 -1.92
C TYR A 57 -12.63 13.77 -1.31
N ASP A 58 -13.32 14.86 -1.65
CA ASP A 58 -14.63 15.22 -1.12
C ASP A 58 -15.65 14.10 -1.19
N GLY A 59 -16.33 13.86 -0.09
CA GLY A 59 -17.36 12.84 0.00
C GLY A 59 -18.03 12.80 1.37
N THR A 60 -19.02 11.93 1.48
CA THR A 60 -19.71 11.64 2.74
C THR A 60 -19.21 10.34 3.32
N LEU A 61 -18.71 10.39 4.55
CA LEU A 61 -18.23 9.24 5.31
C LEU A 61 -19.12 9.01 6.52
N ASP A 62 -19.67 7.80 6.62
CA ASP A 62 -20.42 7.33 7.78
C ASP A 62 -19.66 6.18 8.45
N GLY A 63 -19.86 6.01 9.76
CA GLY A 63 -19.23 4.96 10.56
C GLY A 63 -18.05 5.47 11.40
N GLN A 64 -17.21 4.57 11.90
CA GLN A 64 -16.08 4.89 12.77
C GLN A 64 -14.79 4.26 12.26
N VAL A 65 -13.74 5.08 12.13
CA VAL A 65 -12.39 4.67 11.75
C VAL A 65 -11.44 4.92 12.92
N GLN A 66 -10.66 3.92 13.28
CA GLN A 66 -9.57 4.08 14.24
C GLN A 66 -8.29 3.44 13.72
N ILE A 67 -7.21 4.20 13.69
CA ILE A 67 -5.88 3.78 13.25
C ILE A 67 -4.89 4.09 14.37
N LYS A 68 -4.42 3.08 15.10
CA LYS A 68 -3.56 3.26 16.28
C LYS A 68 -4.14 4.23 17.33
N GLY A 69 -5.45 4.25 17.46
CA GLY A 69 -6.16 5.17 18.36
C GLY A 69 -6.44 6.56 17.78
N LEU A 70 -5.91 6.88 16.60
CA LEU A 70 -6.25 8.09 15.87
C LEU A 70 -7.52 7.88 15.04
N ASP A 71 -8.36 8.89 14.98
CA ASP A 71 -9.48 8.96 14.05
C ASP A 71 -9.07 9.87 12.87
N PRO A 72 -8.90 9.33 11.65
CA PRO A 72 -8.47 10.12 10.49
C PRO A 72 -9.39 11.29 10.15
N THR A 73 -10.65 11.26 10.58
CA THR A 73 -11.61 12.35 10.34
C THR A 73 -11.48 13.51 11.33
N ASN A 74 -10.77 13.30 12.43
CA ASN A 74 -10.64 14.26 13.53
C ASN A 74 -9.18 14.60 13.87
N CYS A 75 -8.21 13.85 13.35
CA CYS A 75 -6.79 14.17 13.53
C CYS A 75 -6.21 14.89 12.31
N SER A 76 -5.13 15.62 12.50
CA SER A 76 -4.41 16.23 11.38
C SER A 76 -3.70 15.18 10.52
N MET A 77 -3.57 15.46 9.20
CA MET A 77 -2.74 14.64 8.30
C MET A 77 -1.30 14.48 8.82
N TYR A 78 -0.77 15.49 9.51
CA TYR A 78 0.54 15.45 10.14
C TYR A 78 0.62 14.39 11.25
N GLU A 79 -0.40 14.29 12.10
CA GLU A 79 -0.44 13.26 13.15
C GLU A 79 -0.59 11.86 12.55
N LEU A 80 -1.46 11.71 11.57
CA LEU A 80 -1.67 10.43 10.89
C LEU A 80 -0.40 9.98 10.14
N SER A 81 0.32 10.90 9.49
CA SER A 81 1.56 10.58 8.75
C SER A 81 2.72 10.07 9.61
N LYS A 82 2.66 10.25 10.94
CA LYS A 82 3.62 9.64 11.87
C LYS A 82 3.44 8.15 12.05
N VAL A 83 2.22 7.66 11.81
CA VAL A 83 1.87 6.25 12.01
C VAL A 83 1.57 5.50 10.72
N VAL A 84 1.11 6.22 9.68
CA VAL A 84 0.75 5.64 8.38
C VAL A 84 1.65 6.21 7.29
N GLY A 85 2.40 5.35 6.62
CA GLY A 85 3.14 5.67 5.40
C GLY A 85 2.44 5.10 4.18
N THR A 86 2.34 5.89 3.10
CA THR A 86 1.63 5.49 1.89
C THR A 86 2.55 5.45 0.69
N VAL A 87 2.47 4.37 -0.10
CA VAL A 87 3.11 4.26 -1.40
C VAL A 87 2.02 4.19 -2.47
N PHE A 88 2.00 5.18 -3.35
CA PHE A 88 0.98 5.31 -4.40
C PHE A 88 1.31 4.48 -5.64
N GLN A 89 0.29 4.17 -6.43
CA GLN A 89 0.39 3.44 -7.69
C GLN A 89 1.37 4.08 -8.68
N ASN A 90 1.40 5.41 -8.74
CA ASN A 90 2.34 6.15 -9.59
C ASN A 90 3.38 6.87 -8.71
N PRO A 91 4.63 6.40 -8.64
CA PRO A 91 5.65 7.04 -7.81
C PRO A 91 5.94 8.48 -8.22
N ARG A 92 5.70 8.87 -9.47
CA ARG A 92 5.95 10.24 -9.96
C ARG A 92 5.06 11.28 -9.29
N THR A 93 3.89 10.90 -8.83
CA THR A 93 2.97 11.81 -8.13
C THR A 93 3.34 12.03 -6.67
N GLN A 94 4.33 11.29 -6.17
CA GLN A 94 4.79 11.31 -4.78
C GLN A 94 6.02 12.19 -4.59
N PHE A 95 6.78 12.49 -5.66
CA PHE A 95 8.04 13.23 -5.57
C PHE A 95 7.85 14.74 -5.46
N TYR A 96 8.54 15.33 -4.51
CA TYR A 96 8.58 16.77 -4.23
C TYR A 96 9.91 17.41 -4.61
N THR A 97 11.00 16.62 -4.69
CA THR A 97 12.35 17.10 -4.98
C THR A 97 12.90 16.51 -6.29
N VAL A 98 14.01 17.05 -6.76
CA VAL A 98 14.71 16.56 -7.97
C VAL A 98 15.81 15.56 -7.60
N ASN A 99 16.37 15.67 -6.41
CA ASN A 99 17.47 14.85 -5.91
C ASN A 99 16.96 13.70 -5.05
N THR A 100 17.45 12.49 -5.31
CA THR A 100 17.01 11.27 -4.60
C THR A 100 17.27 11.30 -3.11
N THR A 101 18.44 11.79 -2.67
CA THR A 101 18.80 11.90 -1.25
C THR A 101 17.87 12.88 -0.53
N SER A 102 17.61 14.04 -1.16
CA SER A 102 16.66 15.03 -0.63
C SER A 102 15.24 14.47 -0.56
N GLU A 103 14.83 13.65 -1.54
CA GLU A 103 13.50 13.03 -1.55
C GLU A 103 13.34 12.02 -0.38
N ILE A 104 14.37 11.22 -0.12
CA ILE A 104 14.36 10.29 1.01
C ILE A 104 14.32 11.06 2.34
N ALA A 105 15.00 12.20 2.43
CA ALA A 105 15.06 13.05 3.63
C ALA A 105 13.76 13.85 3.85
N PHE A 106 13.03 14.19 2.77
CA PHE A 106 11.94 15.17 2.77
C PHE A 106 10.88 14.95 3.85
N GLY A 107 10.40 13.72 4.01
CA GLY A 107 9.42 13.40 5.04
C GLY A 107 9.97 13.59 6.46
N CYS A 108 11.22 13.22 6.69
CA CYS A 108 11.90 13.40 7.98
C CYS A 108 12.10 14.88 8.33
N GLU A 109 12.42 15.71 7.33
CA GLU A 109 12.52 17.17 7.48
C GLU A 109 11.18 17.78 7.84
N ASN A 110 10.09 17.39 7.15
CA ASN A 110 8.74 17.86 7.46
C ASN A 110 8.26 17.45 8.87
N HIS A 111 8.77 16.34 9.40
CA HIS A 111 8.52 15.92 10.77
C HIS A 111 9.42 16.63 11.80
N GLY A 112 10.30 17.52 11.36
CA GLY A 112 11.17 18.32 12.23
C GLY A 112 12.26 17.49 12.93
N LEU A 113 12.71 16.40 12.32
CA LEU A 113 13.80 15.60 12.89
C LEU A 113 15.12 16.35 12.82
N PRO A 114 16.03 16.14 13.80
CA PRO A 114 17.38 16.72 13.77
C PRO A 114 18.17 16.23 12.54
N PRO A 115 19.05 17.08 11.95
CA PRO A 115 19.83 16.72 10.76
C PRO A 115 20.63 15.42 10.90
N GLU A 116 21.21 15.15 12.05
CA GLU A 116 21.97 13.92 12.32
C GLU A 116 21.07 12.67 12.26
N GLU A 117 19.85 12.76 12.79
CA GLU A 117 18.87 11.67 12.73
C GLU A 117 18.37 11.48 11.30
N ILE A 118 18.14 12.56 10.54
CA ILE A 118 17.76 12.49 9.12
C ILE A 118 18.84 11.76 8.33
N GLN A 119 20.09 12.17 8.46
CA GLN A 119 21.22 11.53 7.77
C GLN A 119 21.30 10.03 8.10
N LYS A 120 21.18 9.67 9.39
CA LYS A 120 21.17 8.27 9.83
C LYS A 120 20.04 7.47 9.19
N ARG A 121 18.83 8.03 9.12
CA ARG A 121 17.66 7.38 8.52
C ARG A 121 17.78 7.22 7.01
N VAL A 122 18.28 8.24 6.31
CA VAL A 122 18.55 8.18 4.87
C VAL A 122 19.56 7.07 4.56
N MET A 123 20.69 7.05 5.28
CA MET A 123 21.73 6.02 5.06
C MET A 123 21.23 4.63 5.42
N LYS A 124 20.43 4.51 6.50
CA LYS A 124 19.79 3.24 6.84
C LYS A 124 18.83 2.77 5.75
N ALA A 125 17.98 3.66 5.24
CA ALA A 125 17.06 3.34 4.15
C ALA A 125 17.82 2.92 2.88
N ALA A 126 18.91 3.63 2.55
CA ALA A 126 19.75 3.30 1.40
C ALA A 126 20.35 1.90 1.53
N SER A 127 20.90 1.57 2.68
CA SER A 127 21.51 0.25 2.94
C SER A 127 20.48 -0.88 2.98
N ASP A 128 19.38 -0.70 3.72
CA ASP A 128 18.35 -1.74 3.89
C ASP A 128 17.62 -2.08 2.59
N LEU A 129 17.51 -1.09 1.68
CA LEU A 129 16.84 -1.24 0.39
C LEU A 129 17.81 -1.41 -0.80
N HIS A 130 19.09 -1.48 -0.53
CA HIS A 130 20.17 -1.64 -1.54
C HIS A 130 20.10 -0.59 -2.66
N ILE A 131 20.01 0.69 -2.25
CA ILE A 131 19.90 1.83 -3.17
C ILE A 131 21.02 2.86 -2.99
N GLU A 132 22.16 2.48 -2.38
CA GLU A 132 23.30 3.39 -2.13
C GLU A 132 23.79 4.03 -3.44
N THR A 133 23.75 3.29 -4.55
CA THR A 133 24.15 3.79 -5.87
C THR A 133 23.14 4.77 -6.50
N LEU A 134 21.97 4.88 -5.92
CA LEU A 134 20.92 5.81 -6.36
C LEU A 134 20.93 7.13 -5.59
N LEU A 135 21.74 7.26 -4.52
CA LEU A 135 21.87 8.51 -3.79
C LEU A 135 22.47 9.61 -4.68
N ASP A 136 22.11 10.85 -4.39
CA ASP A 136 22.59 12.07 -5.07
C ASP A 136 22.36 12.09 -6.59
N ARG A 137 21.38 11.32 -7.10
CA ARG A 137 21.00 11.29 -8.51
C ARG A 137 19.76 12.14 -8.79
N ASN A 138 19.60 12.48 -10.04
CA ASN A 138 18.39 13.14 -10.53
C ASN A 138 17.25 12.10 -10.67
N ILE A 139 16.14 12.31 -9.97
CA ILE A 139 14.97 11.40 -9.99
C ILE A 139 14.40 11.21 -11.41
N PHE A 140 14.44 12.24 -12.26
CA PHE A 140 13.90 12.15 -13.61
C PHE A 140 14.68 11.22 -14.53
N GLU A 141 15.96 10.97 -14.23
CA GLU A 141 16.84 10.08 -14.99
C GLU A 141 16.70 8.61 -14.59
N LEU A 142 15.99 8.32 -13.49
CA LEU A 142 15.78 6.97 -12.99
C LEU A 142 14.79 6.18 -13.83
N SER A 143 15.00 4.87 -13.92
CA SER A 143 14.01 3.91 -14.43
C SER A 143 12.76 3.86 -13.55
N GLY A 144 11.69 3.20 -14.02
CA GLY A 144 10.44 3.03 -13.26
C GLY A 144 10.67 2.28 -11.94
N GLY A 145 11.45 1.20 -11.97
CA GLY A 145 11.78 0.41 -10.77
C GLY A 145 12.63 1.19 -9.76
N GLU A 146 13.64 1.93 -10.23
CA GLU A 146 14.45 2.81 -9.37
C GLU A 146 13.61 3.91 -8.74
N LYS A 147 12.69 4.54 -9.49
CA LYS A 147 11.72 5.51 -8.95
C LYS A 147 10.86 4.91 -7.84
N GLN A 148 10.38 3.68 -8.04
CA GLN A 148 9.58 2.99 -7.02
C GLN A 148 10.41 2.74 -5.75
N LYS A 149 11.68 2.35 -5.88
CA LYS A 149 12.58 2.18 -4.74
C LYS A 149 12.78 3.49 -3.96
N ILE A 150 12.98 4.61 -4.65
CA ILE A 150 13.13 5.93 -4.00
C ILE A 150 11.83 6.33 -3.29
N ALA A 151 10.66 6.12 -3.93
CA ALA A 151 9.36 6.37 -3.30
C ALA A 151 9.16 5.50 -2.03
N PHE A 152 9.59 4.24 -2.08
CA PHE A 152 9.60 3.38 -0.89
C PHE A 152 10.58 3.87 0.17
N ALA A 153 11.79 4.26 -0.23
CA ALA A 153 12.83 4.72 0.68
C ALA A 153 12.43 5.99 1.44
N SER A 154 11.71 6.91 0.79
CA SER A 154 11.22 8.13 1.45
C SER A 154 10.23 7.82 2.56
N ILE A 155 9.35 6.83 2.36
CA ILE A 155 8.42 6.37 3.39
C ILE A 155 9.16 5.51 4.45
N TYR A 156 10.09 4.66 4.01
CA TYR A 156 10.88 3.81 4.92
C TYR A 156 11.72 4.63 5.91
N ALA A 157 12.30 5.73 5.46
CA ALA A 157 13.08 6.65 6.31
C ALA A 157 12.23 7.27 7.43
N LEU A 158 10.94 7.52 7.19
CA LEU A 158 9.99 7.95 8.23
C LEU A 158 9.75 6.87 9.29
N ASN A 159 9.91 5.59 8.92
CA ASN A 159 9.71 4.43 9.77
C ASN A 159 8.30 4.33 10.38
N PRO A 160 7.22 4.49 9.62
CA PRO A 160 5.86 4.38 10.15
C PRO A 160 5.58 2.97 10.67
N GLU A 161 4.51 2.81 11.47
CA GLU A 161 4.09 1.50 11.97
C GLU A 161 3.20 0.76 10.96
N ILE A 162 2.50 1.50 10.11
CA ILE A 162 1.55 0.99 9.12
C ILE A 162 1.98 1.45 7.73
N TYR A 163 2.05 0.53 6.80
CA TYR A 163 2.30 0.79 5.38
C TYR A 163 1.04 0.49 4.57
N VAL A 164 0.55 1.49 3.86
CA VAL A 164 -0.59 1.37 2.94
C VAL A 164 -0.08 1.50 1.51
N LEU A 165 -0.29 0.48 0.69
CA LEU A 165 0.23 0.41 -0.67
C LEU A 165 -0.93 0.22 -1.65
N ASP A 166 -1.03 1.13 -2.63
CA ASP A 166 -2.05 1.07 -3.68
C ASP A 166 -1.41 0.67 -5.00
N GLU A 167 -1.64 -0.58 -5.42
CA GLU A 167 -1.11 -1.21 -6.64
C GLU A 167 0.40 -0.98 -6.88
N PRO A 168 1.26 -1.24 -5.90
CA PRO A 168 2.68 -0.88 -5.96
C PRO A 168 3.44 -1.61 -7.08
N SER A 169 2.90 -2.73 -7.61
CA SER A 169 3.54 -3.50 -8.68
C SER A 169 3.07 -3.12 -10.09
N SER A 170 2.08 -2.23 -10.25
CA SER A 170 1.37 -2.02 -11.51
C SER A 170 2.27 -1.64 -12.71
N ASN A 171 3.31 -0.84 -12.47
CA ASN A 171 4.23 -0.33 -13.49
C ASN A 171 5.61 -0.99 -13.46
N LEU A 172 5.76 -2.12 -12.77
CA LEU A 172 7.02 -2.81 -12.57
C LEU A 172 7.15 -4.04 -13.49
N ASP A 173 8.36 -4.29 -13.98
CA ASP A 173 8.73 -5.56 -14.58
C ASP A 173 8.91 -6.66 -13.51
N CYS A 174 9.10 -7.89 -13.94
CA CYS A 174 9.22 -9.03 -13.02
C CYS A 174 10.43 -8.93 -12.08
N PHE A 175 11.51 -8.26 -12.48
CA PHE A 175 12.68 -8.09 -11.64
C PHE A 175 12.38 -7.07 -10.53
N ALA A 176 11.84 -5.91 -10.88
CA ALA A 176 11.46 -4.88 -9.91
C ALA A 176 10.35 -5.36 -8.95
N VAL A 177 9.45 -6.26 -9.38
CA VAL A 177 8.45 -6.88 -8.48
C VAL A 177 9.12 -7.79 -7.45
N ARG A 178 10.19 -8.53 -7.80
CA ARG A 178 10.94 -9.33 -6.82
C ARG A 178 11.68 -8.46 -5.80
N GLU A 179 12.20 -7.32 -6.23
CA GLU A 179 12.79 -6.35 -5.32
C GLU A 179 11.75 -5.74 -4.37
N LEU A 180 10.55 -5.42 -4.88
CA LEU A 180 9.41 -5.01 -4.06
C LEU A 180 9.03 -6.10 -3.04
N GLN A 181 9.01 -7.36 -3.45
CA GLN A 181 8.79 -8.50 -2.55
C GLN A 181 9.79 -8.50 -1.40
N SER A 182 11.09 -8.36 -1.69
CA SER A 182 12.14 -8.31 -0.66
C SER A 182 11.95 -7.16 0.33
N ILE A 183 11.49 -6.00 -0.14
CA ILE A 183 11.16 -4.85 0.72
C ILE A 183 9.97 -5.20 1.64
N LEU A 184 8.91 -5.80 1.12
CA LEU A 184 7.75 -6.20 1.94
C LEU A 184 8.12 -7.27 2.98
N GLU A 185 8.98 -8.22 2.61
CA GLU A 185 9.54 -9.20 3.56
C GLU A 185 10.33 -8.53 4.69
N LEU A 186 11.13 -7.52 4.36
CA LEU A 186 11.86 -6.73 5.35
C LEU A 186 10.89 -6.04 6.32
N LEU A 187 9.86 -5.37 5.82
CA LEU A 187 8.84 -4.72 6.64
C LEU A 187 8.10 -5.71 7.54
N LYS A 188 7.72 -6.87 7.02
CA LYS A 188 7.06 -7.93 7.79
C LYS A 188 7.96 -8.47 8.90
N ARG A 189 9.25 -8.72 8.62
CA ARG A 189 10.23 -9.11 9.64
C ARG A 189 10.43 -8.05 10.74
N GLN A 190 10.24 -6.78 10.40
CA GLN A 190 10.27 -5.67 11.37
C GLN A 190 8.97 -5.51 12.17
N GLY A 191 7.98 -6.38 11.96
CA GLY A 191 6.69 -6.33 12.64
C GLY A 191 5.78 -5.20 12.18
N LYS A 192 6.02 -4.63 10.99
CA LYS A 192 5.17 -3.57 10.43
C LYS A 192 3.83 -4.13 9.98
N THR A 193 2.77 -3.34 10.17
CA THR A 193 1.46 -3.63 9.60
C THR A 193 1.43 -3.18 8.14
N ILE A 194 0.98 -4.05 7.24
CA ILE A 194 0.99 -3.80 5.80
C ILE A 194 -0.42 -4.01 5.24
N VAL A 195 -0.93 -3.03 4.53
CA VAL A 195 -2.19 -3.12 3.78
C VAL A 195 -1.91 -2.87 2.32
N LEU A 196 -2.15 -3.88 1.49
CA LEU A 196 -1.88 -3.86 0.06
C LEU A 196 -3.19 -3.91 -0.73
N ALA A 197 -3.45 -2.93 -1.59
CA ALA A 197 -4.41 -3.10 -2.69
C ALA A 197 -3.63 -3.59 -3.90
N GLU A 198 -3.89 -4.80 -4.42
CA GLU A 198 -3.07 -5.38 -5.47
C GLU A 198 -3.88 -6.35 -6.36
N HIS A 199 -3.47 -6.43 -7.63
CA HIS A 199 -3.99 -7.38 -8.59
C HIS A 199 -3.03 -8.53 -8.88
N ARG A 200 -1.71 -8.30 -8.76
CA ARG A 200 -0.68 -9.33 -8.95
C ARG A 200 -0.42 -10.02 -7.62
N THR A 201 -0.83 -11.28 -7.48
CA THR A 201 -0.79 -12.00 -6.21
C THR A 201 0.41 -12.95 -6.08
N TRP A 202 1.06 -13.32 -7.19
CA TRP A 202 2.10 -14.35 -7.23
C TRP A 202 3.35 -14.04 -6.37
N TYR A 203 3.65 -12.78 -6.12
CA TYR A 203 4.81 -12.39 -5.28
C TYR A 203 4.44 -12.21 -3.80
N LEU A 204 3.17 -12.42 -3.45
CA LEU A 204 2.62 -12.16 -2.11
C LEU A 204 2.34 -13.43 -1.30
N ASP A 205 2.47 -14.62 -1.88
CA ASP A 205 2.03 -15.89 -1.32
C ASP A 205 2.50 -16.14 0.11
N HIS A 206 3.78 -15.85 0.42
CA HIS A 206 4.35 -16.05 1.75
C HIS A 206 4.31 -14.80 2.66
N LEU A 207 3.78 -13.70 2.16
CA LEU A 207 3.77 -12.41 2.84
C LEU A 207 2.44 -12.10 3.50
N VAL A 208 1.36 -12.40 2.80
CA VAL A 208 0.00 -12.05 3.19
C VAL A 208 -0.54 -13.04 4.22
N ASP A 209 -1.03 -12.53 5.33
CA ASP A 209 -1.67 -13.35 6.38
C ASP A 209 -3.12 -13.67 6.03
N ARG A 210 -3.83 -12.72 5.39
CA ARG A 210 -5.17 -12.92 4.82
C ARG A 210 -5.47 -11.95 3.68
N ALA A 211 -6.31 -12.37 2.78
CA ALA A 211 -6.82 -11.58 1.67
C ALA A 211 -8.31 -11.25 1.90
N ILE A 212 -8.68 -10.02 1.62
CA ILE A 212 -10.04 -9.51 1.77
C ILE A 212 -10.59 -9.23 0.37
N LEU A 213 -11.61 -9.99 -0.02
CA LEU A 213 -12.29 -9.80 -1.29
C LEU A 213 -13.32 -8.69 -1.16
N LEU A 214 -13.14 -7.65 -1.98
CA LEU A 214 -14.06 -6.53 -2.13
C LEU A 214 -14.85 -6.68 -3.43
N GLU A 215 -16.17 -6.51 -3.35
CA GLU A 215 -17.07 -6.43 -4.51
C GLU A 215 -18.06 -5.28 -4.27
N GLU A 216 -18.22 -4.40 -5.25
CA GLU A 216 -19.16 -3.26 -5.23
C GLU A 216 -19.12 -2.43 -3.92
N GLY A 217 -17.93 -2.27 -3.33
CA GLY A 217 -17.74 -1.50 -2.10
C GLY A 217 -17.97 -2.28 -0.80
N GLU A 218 -18.27 -3.56 -0.85
CA GLU A 218 -18.52 -4.41 0.33
C GLU A 218 -17.42 -5.46 0.50
N ILE A 219 -17.15 -5.88 1.74
CA ILE A 219 -16.34 -7.06 2.03
C ILE A 219 -17.22 -8.29 1.86
N VAL A 220 -16.93 -9.08 0.83
CA VAL A 220 -17.68 -10.31 0.57
C VAL A 220 -17.18 -11.44 1.45
N GLN A 221 -15.87 -11.63 1.51
CA GLN A 221 -15.26 -12.72 2.26
C GLN A 221 -13.76 -12.48 2.49
N GLU A 222 -13.24 -13.11 3.53
CA GLU A 222 -11.81 -13.21 3.81
C GLU A 222 -11.30 -14.59 3.41
N TYR A 223 -10.08 -14.64 2.88
CA TYR A 223 -9.42 -15.86 2.42
C TYR A 223 -7.97 -15.89 2.87
N SER A 224 -7.44 -17.10 3.07
CA SER A 224 -5.99 -17.34 3.07
C SER A 224 -5.44 -17.29 1.64
N MET A 225 -4.13 -17.11 1.49
CA MET A 225 -3.50 -17.18 0.15
C MET A 225 -3.65 -18.57 -0.47
N GLN A 226 -3.65 -19.63 0.33
CA GLN A 226 -3.87 -21.00 -0.15
C GLN A 226 -5.29 -21.17 -0.75
N GLU A 227 -6.31 -20.66 -0.08
CA GLU A 227 -7.68 -20.70 -0.61
C GLU A 227 -7.80 -19.92 -1.92
N LEU A 228 -7.10 -18.78 -2.08
CA LEU A 228 -7.06 -18.05 -3.34
C LEU A 228 -6.32 -18.83 -4.44
N ALA A 229 -5.25 -19.55 -4.09
CA ALA A 229 -4.53 -20.40 -5.01
C ALA A 229 -5.41 -21.55 -5.56
N ASP A 230 -6.31 -22.05 -4.73
CA ASP A 230 -7.23 -23.15 -5.08
C ASP A 230 -8.48 -22.68 -5.89
N PHE A 231 -8.61 -21.36 -6.15
CA PHE A 231 -9.77 -20.87 -6.92
C PHE A 231 -9.80 -21.43 -8.33
N PRO A 232 -10.94 -22.00 -8.76
CA PRO A 232 -11.17 -22.38 -10.15
C PRO A 232 -11.04 -21.15 -11.07
N ILE A 233 -10.64 -21.36 -12.32
CA ILE A 233 -10.47 -20.29 -13.33
C ILE A 233 -11.73 -19.43 -13.42
N GLN A 234 -12.92 -20.03 -13.42
CA GLN A 234 -14.19 -19.31 -13.48
C GLN A 234 -14.34 -18.34 -12.29
N LYS A 235 -14.08 -18.80 -11.06
CA LYS A 235 -14.15 -17.95 -9.86
C LYS A 235 -13.13 -16.81 -9.89
N ARG A 236 -11.92 -17.06 -10.41
CA ARG A 236 -10.90 -16.01 -10.61
C ARG A 236 -11.37 -14.94 -11.61
N MET A 237 -12.02 -15.34 -12.71
CA MET A 237 -12.59 -14.39 -13.67
C MET A 237 -13.74 -13.57 -13.06
N GLU A 238 -14.58 -14.21 -12.25
CA GLU A 238 -15.70 -13.56 -11.55
C GLU A 238 -15.23 -12.57 -10.49
N THR A 239 -14.17 -12.89 -9.75
CA THR A 239 -13.64 -12.05 -8.65
C THR A 239 -12.54 -11.07 -9.09
N GLY A 240 -11.97 -11.25 -10.28
CA GLY A 240 -10.85 -10.46 -10.77
C GLY A 240 -9.50 -10.80 -10.11
N ILE A 241 -9.41 -11.90 -9.37
CA ILE A 241 -8.20 -12.37 -8.71
C ILE A 241 -7.30 -13.09 -9.73
N ARG A 242 -6.04 -12.67 -9.81
CA ARG A 242 -5.05 -13.32 -10.68
C ARG A 242 -4.47 -14.58 -10.01
N PRO A 243 -3.87 -15.51 -10.79
CA PRO A 243 -3.20 -16.68 -10.23
C PRO A 243 -2.16 -16.34 -9.17
N VAL A 244 -2.14 -17.11 -8.09
CA VAL A 244 -1.18 -16.96 -6.99
C VAL A 244 0.17 -17.58 -7.38
N HIS A 245 0.18 -18.66 -8.17
CA HIS A 245 1.40 -19.32 -8.62
C HIS A 245 1.67 -19.05 -10.10
N LEU A 246 2.93 -18.72 -10.45
CA LEU A 246 3.35 -18.45 -11.84
C LEU A 246 3.29 -19.69 -12.74
N GLU A 247 3.42 -20.89 -12.18
CA GLU A 247 3.35 -22.15 -12.90
C GLU A 247 2.01 -22.42 -13.59
N GLU A 248 0.96 -21.73 -13.12
CA GLU A 248 -0.37 -21.80 -13.72
C GLU A 248 -0.49 -21.08 -15.08
N PHE A 249 0.53 -20.32 -15.49
CA PHE A 249 0.62 -19.66 -16.79
C PHE A 249 1.24 -20.51 -17.90
N THR A 250 1.34 -21.82 -17.74
CA THR A 250 1.77 -22.70 -18.85
C THR A 250 0.77 -22.56 -20.01
N LEU A 251 1.26 -21.97 -21.11
CA LEU A 251 0.49 -21.93 -22.35
C LEU A 251 0.19 -23.38 -22.77
N PRO A 252 -1.04 -23.69 -23.23
CA PRO A 252 -1.31 -24.99 -23.82
C PRO A 252 -0.33 -25.22 -24.95
N GLN A 253 0.42 -26.30 -24.87
CA GLN A 253 1.29 -26.73 -25.97
C GLN A 253 0.43 -26.86 -27.23
N ARG A 254 0.78 -26.11 -28.28
CA ARG A 254 0.14 -26.18 -29.59
C ARG A 254 0.45 -27.51 -30.28
#